data_a226859a767bc29e83e11bdd3f0a64c4
#
_entry.id   a226859a767bc29e83e11bdd3f0a64c4
#
_cell.length_a   1.000
_cell.length_b   1.000
_cell.length_c   1.000
_cell.angle_alpha   90.00
_cell.angle_beta   90.00
_cell.angle_gamma   90.00
#
_symmetry.space_group_name_H-M   'P 1'
#
loop_
_entity.id
_entity.type
_entity.pdbx_description
1 polymer ?
#
loop_
_entity_poly.entity_id
_entity_poly.type
_entity_poly.pdbx_seq_one_letter_code
_entity_poly.pdbx_strand_id
1 'polypeptide(L)'
;MASCKRRQQAGDEAEPAADGPFSRCAELIXPWLTPRELAAVALTSASLRRASRSVTLRRASDAARGLEPLPVPFLNAVESLPYAYFLYTPSSLVLSPPDDALLRQPWGSNRTPARLAAFPSREAVDVVGGVVLGCDCDRCEGRDCACWGGVVSECGPGCGCGPECGNRTSQRGVEVRLKIVRDEKKGWCLFADQAIEKGRFVCEYAGEFLTTKEARVRQKEYDELALSRGFSSAILVVREHLPSGKACLRINIDATKVGNVGRFINHSCDGGNLSTVLVRSTGALLPRLCFFASKDIREGEELSFSYGEIRLRSNGLQCYCGASNCFGILPSELT
;
A
#
# COMPACT_ATOMS: atom_id res chain seq x y z
N MET A 1 -37.61 -41.52 -59.44
CA MET A 1 -37.75 -40.72 -58.24
C MET A 1 -36.78 -41.27 -57.19
N ALA A 2 -35.63 -40.66 -57.05
CA ALA A 2 -34.61 -41.09 -56.11
C ALA A 2 -34.69 -40.23 -54.83
N SER A 3 -35.00 -40.88 -53.70
CA SER A 3 -35.09 -40.27 -52.38
C SER A 3 -33.69 -40.08 -51.78
N CYS A 4 -33.32 -38.85 -51.59
CA CYS A 4 -32.07 -38.47 -50.95
C CYS A 4 -32.25 -38.48 -49.40
N LYS A 5 -31.71 -39.50 -48.74
CA LYS A 5 -31.69 -39.55 -47.26
C LYS A 5 -30.57 -38.64 -46.75
N ARG A 6 -30.94 -37.52 -46.09
CA ARG A 6 -30.00 -36.68 -45.31
C ARG A 6 -29.51 -37.47 -44.07
N ARG A 7 -28.24 -37.72 -44.01
CA ARG A 7 -27.56 -38.23 -42.82
C ARG A 7 -27.44 -37.10 -41.83
N GLN A 8 -28.12 -37.13 -40.71
CA GLN A 8 -27.86 -36.26 -39.57
C GLN A 8 -26.55 -36.67 -38.92
N GLN A 9 -25.53 -35.81 -39.02
CA GLN A 9 -24.33 -35.94 -38.20
C GLN A 9 -24.72 -35.51 -36.80
N ALA A 10 -24.73 -36.43 -35.85
CA ALA A 10 -24.74 -36.11 -34.43
C ALA A 10 -23.38 -35.44 -34.13
N GLY A 11 -23.43 -34.19 -33.73
CA GLY A 11 -22.23 -33.50 -33.25
C GLY A 11 -21.83 -34.15 -31.93
N ASP A 12 -20.67 -34.79 -31.91
CA ASP A 12 -20.00 -35.15 -30.67
C ASP A 12 -19.64 -33.83 -29.94
N GLU A 13 -20.46 -33.47 -28.97
CA GLU A 13 -20.05 -32.48 -28.00
C GLU A 13 -18.90 -33.11 -27.19
N ALA A 14 -17.67 -32.80 -27.56
CA ALA A 14 -16.50 -33.20 -26.82
C ALA A 14 -16.64 -32.72 -25.38
N GLU A 15 -16.78 -33.60 -24.43
CA GLU A 15 -16.70 -33.30 -23.02
C GLU A 15 -15.43 -32.48 -22.78
N PRO A 16 -15.50 -31.40 -21.99
CA PRO A 16 -14.30 -30.61 -21.68
C PRO A 16 -13.29 -31.56 -21.04
N ALA A 17 -12.13 -31.69 -21.65
CA ALA A 17 -11.05 -32.53 -21.16
C ALA A 17 -10.82 -32.24 -19.68
N ALA A 18 -10.92 -33.27 -18.84
CA ALA A 18 -10.72 -33.11 -17.40
C ALA A 18 -9.40 -32.41 -17.15
N ASP A 19 -9.45 -31.31 -16.40
CA ASP A 19 -8.26 -30.55 -16.06
C ASP A 19 -7.21 -31.46 -15.41
N GLY A 20 -6.04 -31.51 -16.00
CA GLY A 20 -4.93 -32.30 -15.49
C GLY A 20 -4.49 -31.89 -14.10
N PRO A 21 -3.70 -32.70 -13.40
CA PRO A 21 -3.27 -32.41 -12.03
C PRO A 21 -2.67 -31.00 -11.85
N PHE A 22 -1.95 -30.51 -12.84
CA PHE A 22 -1.34 -29.18 -12.81
C PHE A 22 -2.40 -28.07 -12.79
N SER A 23 -3.49 -28.22 -13.55
CA SER A 23 -4.57 -27.23 -13.55
C SER A 23 -5.24 -27.12 -12.19
N ARG A 24 -5.37 -28.24 -11.49
CA ARG A 24 -5.92 -28.27 -10.13
C ARG A 24 -5.02 -27.55 -9.11
N CYS A 25 -3.71 -27.59 -9.31
CA CYS A 25 -2.74 -26.88 -8.45
C CYS A 25 -2.55 -25.42 -8.83
N ALA A 26 -3.03 -24.99 -9.99
CA ALA A 26 -2.81 -23.62 -10.49
C ALA A 26 -3.36 -22.56 -9.53
N GLU A 27 -4.49 -22.84 -8.88
CA GLU A 27 -5.08 -21.91 -7.89
C GLU A 27 -4.20 -21.71 -6.65
N LEU A 28 -3.35 -22.67 -6.32
CA LEU A 28 -2.41 -22.59 -5.20
C LEU A 28 -1.11 -21.90 -5.60
N ILE A 29 -0.69 -22.08 -6.83
CA ILE A 29 0.58 -21.58 -7.37
C ILE A 29 0.47 -20.17 -7.98
N UNK A 30 -0.48 -19.71 -8.74
CA UNK A 30 -0.60 -18.78 -9.31
C UNK A 30 -0.53 -17.67 -8.65
N PRO A 31 -1.17 -17.62 -7.47
CA PRO A 31 -1.11 -16.35 -6.71
C PRO A 31 0.29 -15.89 -6.28
N TRP A 32 1.25 -16.75 -6.26
CA TRP A 32 2.64 -16.45 -5.89
C TRP A 32 3.48 -15.91 -7.04
N LEU A 33 2.99 -16.01 -8.26
CA LEU A 33 3.74 -15.63 -9.45
C LEU A 33 3.72 -14.11 -9.65
N THR A 34 4.81 -13.56 -10.12
CA THR A 34 4.87 -12.14 -10.55
C THR A 34 3.97 -11.94 -11.79
N PRO A 35 3.60 -10.69 -12.15
CA PRO A 35 2.81 -10.45 -13.36
C PRO A 35 3.47 -11.00 -14.64
N ARG A 36 4.78 -10.93 -14.73
CA ARG A 36 5.55 -11.43 -15.89
C ARG A 36 5.47 -12.95 -15.97
N GLU A 37 5.60 -13.64 -14.84
CA GLU A 37 5.46 -15.12 -14.78
C GLU A 37 4.05 -15.53 -15.10
N LEU A 38 3.02 -14.84 -14.57
CA LEU A 38 1.62 -15.11 -14.90
C LEU A 38 1.36 -14.96 -16.40
N ALA A 39 1.93 -13.92 -17.01
CA ALA A 39 1.80 -13.69 -18.45
C ALA A 39 2.44 -14.86 -19.24
N ALA A 40 3.64 -15.31 -18.83
CA ALA A 40 4.31 -16.45 -19.46
C ALA A 40 3.49 -17.73 -19.34
N VAL A 41 2.97 -18.03 -18.16
CA VAL A 41 2.09 -19.19 -17.90
C VAL A 41 0.82 -19.12 -18.75
N ALA A 42 0.23 -17.93 -18.90
CA ALA A 42 -0.99 -17.73 -19.69
C ALA A 42 -0.82 -18.04 -21.18
N LEU A 43 0.42 -18.05 -21.69
CA LEU A 43 0.73 -18.37 -23.08
C LEU A 43 0.79 -19.89 -23.33
N THR A 44 0.86 -20.73 -22.30
CA THR A 44 1.11 -22.17 -22.46
C THR A 44 -0.13 -22.99 -22.76
N SER A 45 -1.29 -22.63 -22.20
CA SER A 45 -2.55 -23.36 -22.47
C SER A 45 -3.78 -22.50 -22.18
N ALA A 46 -4.93 -22.89 -22.74
CA ALA A 46 -6.19 -22.18 -22.53
C ALA A 46 -6.66 -22.24 -21.06
N SER A 47 -6.48 -23.38 -20.38
CA SER A 47 -6.85 -23.53 -18.96
C SER A 47 -5.97 -22.65 -18.06
N LEU A 48 -4.66 -22.64 -18.28
CA LEU A 48 -3.73 -21.79 -17.50
C LEU A 48 -3.92 -20.29 -17.80
N ARG A 49 -4.34 -19.95 -19.03
CA ARG A 49 -4.74 -18.57 -19.36
C ARG A 49 -5.95 -18.13 -18.54
N ARG A 50 -6.98 -19.00 -18.42
CA ARG A 50 -8.17 -18.71 -17.60
C ARG A 50 -7.78 -18.54 -16.12
N ALA A 51 -6.95 -19.41 -15.59
CA ALA A 51 -6.47 -19.34 -14.21
C ALA A 51 -5.64 -18.05 -13.96
N SER A 52 -4.73 -17.71 -14.87
CA SER A 52 -3.92 -16.47 -14.78
C SER A 52 -4.82 -15.23 -14.83
N ARG A 53 -5.84 -15.25 -15.70
CA ARG A 53 -6.82 -14.15 -15.77
C ARG A 53 -7.60 -14.00 -14.46
N SER A 54 -8.01 -15.11 -13.85
CA SER A 54 -8.71 -15.11 -12.57
C SER A 54 -7.85 -14.45 -11.47
N VAL A 55 -6.56 -14.82 -11.39
CA VAL A 55 -5.63 -14.21 -10.44
C VAL A 55 -5.48 -12.69 -10.72
N THR A 56 -5.35 -12.32 -11.99
CA THR A 56 -5.24 -10.91 -12.40
C THR A 56 -6.47 -10.11 -11.97
N LEU A 57 -7.67 -10.65 -12.16
CA LEU A 57 -8.91 -9.98 -11.75
C LEU A 57 -8.98 -9.81 -10.23
N ARG A 58 -8.62 -10.85 -9.46
CA ARG A 58 -8.58 -10.76 -8.00
C ARG A 58 -7.56 -9.73 -7.51
N ARG A 59 -6.40 -9.64 -8.16
CA ARG A 59 -5.38 -8.60 -7.85
C ARG A 59 -5.89 -7.21 -8.16
N ALA A 60 -6.62 -7.06 -9.25
CA ALA A 60 -7.22 -5.77 -9.60
C ALA A 60 -8.36 -5.39 -8.66
N SER A 61 -9.08 -6.37 -8.11
CA SER A 61 -10.20 -6.09 -7.20
C SER A 61 -9.77 -5.71 -5.79
N ASP A 62 -8.53 -6.05 -5.37
CA ASP A 62 -8.05 -5.68 -4.04
C ASP A 62 -6.53 -5.57 -3.98
N ALA A 63 -6.04 -4.33 -3.91
CA ALA A 63 -4.62 -4.02 -3.69
C ALA A 63 -4.13 -4.52 -2.32
N ALA A 64 -5.02 -4.52 -1.33
CA ALA A 64 -4.70 -4.89 0.05
C ALA A 64 -4.61 -6.40 0.28
N ARG A 65 -5.06 -7.21 -0.69
CA ARG A 65 -4.94 -8.69 -0.64
C ARG A 65 -5.66 -9.32 0.56
N GLY A 66 -6.73 -8.69 1.04
CA GLY A 66 -7.44 -9.13 2.23
C GLY A 66 -6.74 -8.81 3.54
N LEU A 67 -5.68 -8.00 3.53
CA LEU A 67 -4.94 -7.60 4.74
C LEU A 67 -5.53 -6.35 5.40
N GLU A 68 -6.47 -5.69 4.74
CA GLU A 68 -7.20 -4.55 5.29
C GLU A 68 -8.67 -4.93 5.54
N PRO A 69 -9.36 -4.20 6.41
CA PRO A 69 -10.80 -4.44 6.64
C PRO A 69 -11.66 -4.32 5.39
N LEU A 70 -11.28 -3.42 4.46
CA LEU A 70 -12.02 -3.17 3.23
C LEU A 70 -11.10 -3.37 2.01
N PRO A 71 -11.61 -3.97 0.93
CA PRO A 71 -10.83 -4.12 -0.29
C PRO A 71 -10.62 -2.76 -0.98
N VAL A 72 -9.48 -2.61 -1.65
CA VAL A 72 -9.14 -1.38 -2.39
C VAL A 72 -8.90 -1.75 -3.87
N PRO A 73 -9.88 -1.53 -4.74
CA PRO A 73 -9.75 -1.93 -6.15
C PRO A 73 -8.86 -0.98 -6.96
N PHE A 74 -8.24 -1.54 -8.00
CA PHE A 74 -7.58 -0.78 -9.06
C PHE A 74 -8.56 -0.56 -10.21
N LEU A 75 -8.63 0.67 -10.71
CA LEU A 75 -9.42 1.06 -11.88
C LEU A 75 -8.50 1.68 -12.93
N ASN A 76 -8.45 1.11 -14.12
CA ASN A 76 -7.62 1.60 -15.21
C ASN A 76 -8.39 1.62 -16.52
N ALA A 77 -8.60 2.82 -17.06
CA ALA A 77 -9.19 3.05 -18.37
C ALA A 77 -8.17 3.69 -19.35
N VAL A 78 -6.90 3.83 -18.91
CA VAL A 78 -5.86 4.55 -19.65
C VAL A 78 -4.99 3.60 -20.48
N GLU A 79 -4.66 2.45 -19.91
CA GLU A 79 -3.73 1.49 -20.51
C GLU A 79 -4.10 0.05 -20.15
N SER A 80 -3.36 -0.91 -20.70
CA SER A 80 -3.67 -2.33 -20.53
C SER A 80 -3.24 -2.94 -19.18
N LEU A 81 -2.50 -2.19 -18.34
CA LEU A 81 -2.05 -2.69 -17.04
C LEU A 81 -3.22 -2.72 -16.03
N PRO A 82 -3.66 -3.89 -15.59
CA PRO A 82 -4.84 -3.95 -14.71
C PRO A 82 -4.60 -3.49 -13.28
N TYR A 83 -3.36 -3.45 -12.82
CA TYR A 83 -2.99 -3.07 -11.45
C TYR A 83 -1.50 -2.74 -11.35
N ALA A 84 -1.10 -2.05 -10.28
CA ALA A 84 0.31 -1.91 -9.89
C ALA A 84 0.72 -3.11 -9.03
N TYR A 85 1.89 -3.70 -9.31
CA TYR A 85 2.39 -4.83 -8.52
C TYR A 85 3.40 -4.37 -7.47
N PHE A 86 3.16 -4.73 -6.23
CA PHE A 86 4.04 -4.49 -5.08
C PHE A 86 3.70 -5.51 -3.99
N LEU A 87 4.54 -5.63 -2.99
CA LEU A 87 4.25 -6.46 -1.81
C LEU A 87 3.49 -5.63 -0.79
N TYR A 88 2.34 -6.12 -0.34
CA TYR A 88 1.49 -5.36 0.59
C TYR A 88 1.93 -5.56 2.04
N THR A 89 2.01 -4.47 2.80
CA THR A 89 2.16 -4.48 4.25
C THR A 89 1.22 -3.45 4.86
N PRO A 90 0.38 -3.81 5.84
CA PRO A 90 -0.51 -2.83 6.48
C PRO A 90 0.24 -1.76 7.28
N SER A 91 1.44 -2.09 7.77
CA SER A 91 2.26 -1.17 8.58
C SER A 91 3.72 -1.25 8.18
N SER A 92 4.46 -0.21 8.51
CA SER A 92 5.87 -0.09 8.14
C SER A 92 6.74 -1.16 8.82
N LEU A 93 7.76 -1.60 8.10
CA LEU A 93 8.65 -2.70 8.49
C LEU A 93 10.08 -2.20 8.68
N VAL A 94 10.74 -2.73 9.70
CA VAL A 94 12.20 -2.62 9.83
C VAL A 94 12.75 -3.93 9.27
N LEU A 95 13.31 -3.89 8.07
CA LEU A 95 13.90 -5.07 7.46
C LEU A 95 15.43 -5.00 7.54
N SER A 96 16.02 -6.06 8.04
CA SER A 96 17.42 -6.35 7.73
C SER A 96 17.45 -6.78 6.26
N PRO A 97 18.46 -6.38 5.47
CA PRO A 97 18.39 -6.56 4.03
C PRO A 97 18.15 -8.02 3.64
N PRO A 98 16.95 -8.35 3.16
CA PRO A 98 16.68 -9.68 2.67
C PRO A 98 17.19 -9.83 1.26
N ASP A 99 17.44 -11.05 0.87
CA ASP A 99 17.67 -11.36 -0.52
C ASP A 99 16.36 -11.09 -1.29
N ASP A 100 16.30 -10.01 -2.01
CA ASP A 100 15.11 -9.54 -2.76
C ASP A 100 14.50 -10.63 -3.65
N ALA A 101 15.33 -11.59 -4.09
CA ALA A 101 14.89 -12.67 -4.97
C ALA A 101 13.92 -13.65 -4.29
N LEU A 102 13.92 -13.69 -2.96
CA LEU A 102 13.09 -14.63 -2.20
C LEU A 102 11.77 -14.03 -1.68
N LEU A 103 11.58 -12.71 -1.82
CA LEU A 103 10.35 -12.07 -1.35
C LEU A 103 9.20 -12.33 -2.33
N ARG A 104 8.31 -13.22 -1.95
CA ARG A 104 7.08 -13.51 -2.69
C ARG A 104 5.89 -13.44 -1.75
N GLN A 105 4.77 -13.02 -2.29
CA GLN A 105 3.54 -12.87 -1.53
C GLN A 105 2.37 -13.40 -2.37
N PRO A 106 1.51 -14.27 -1.82
CA PRO A 106 0.33 -14.72 -2.55
C PRO A 106 -0.61 -13.54 -2.77
N TRP A 107 -1.08 -13.38 -3.99
CA TRP A 107 -1.99 -12.30 -4.32
C TRP A 107 -3.05 -12.78 -5.30
N GLY A 108 -4.29 -12.60 -4.91
CA GLY A 108 -5.44 -13.02 -5.70
C GLY A 108 -5.74 -14.51 -5.52
N SER A 109 -5.54 -15.02 -4.31
CA SER A 109 -5.96 -16.35 -3.91
C SER A 109 -7.39 -16.34 -3.38
N ASN A 110 -8.13 -17.42 -3.56
CA ASN A 110 -9.43 -17.61 -2.92
C ASN A 110 -9.31 -17.94 -1.42
N ARG A 111 -8.10 -18.27 -0.98
CA ARG A 111 -7.86 -18.54 0.44
C ARG A 111 -7.65 -17.23 1.16
N THR A 112 -8.36 -17.03 2.27
CA THR A 112 -8.01 -15.99 3.24
C THR A 112 -6.51 -16.12 3.51
N PRO A 113 -5.72 -15.10 3.31
CA PRO A 113 -4.30 -15.23 3.58
C PRO A 113 -4.14 -15.63 5.03
N ALA A 114 -3.57 -16.82 5.26
CA ALA A 114 -3.00 -17.08 6.56
C ALA A 114 -2.16 -15.83 6.87
N ARG A 115 -2.46 -15.16 7.97
CA ARG A 115 -1.70 -13.99 8.42
C ARG A 115 -0.27 -14.20 8.01
N LEU A 116 0.30 -13.24 7.32
CA LEU A 116 1.66 -13.33 6.81
C LEU A 116 2.63 -13.68 7.95
N ALA A 117 2.68 -14.96 8.29
CA ALA A 117 3.63 -15.51 9.24
C ALA A 117 5.07 -15.47 8.71
N ALA A 118 5.23 -15.05 7.43
CA ALA A 118 6.52 -15.05 6.77
C ALA A 118 7.27 -13.72 6.86
N PHE A 119 6.60 -12.62 7.22
CA PHE A 119 7.34 -11.44 7.64
C PHE A 119 7.53 -11.57 9.16
N PRO A 120 8.72 -11.35 9.67
CA PRO A 120 8.88 -11.27 11.11
C PRO A 120 8.05 -10.08 11.59
N SER A 121 6.77 -10.37 11.72
CA SER A 121 5.85 -9.45 12.33
C SER A 121 6.31 -9.29 13.76
N ARG A 122 6.50 -8.09 14.17
CA ARG A 122 6.45 -7.74 15.58
C ARG A 122 7.41 -8.43 16.55
N GLU A 123 8.43 -9.14 16.13
CA GLU A 123 9.55 -9.25 17.02
C GLU A 123 10.16 -7.86 17.08
N ALA A 124 9.56 -7.12 17.97
CA ALA A 124 10.00 -5.82 18.35
C ALA A 124 11.50 -5.86 18.48
N VAL A 125 12.15 -4.94 17.83
CA VAL A 125 13.44 -4.54 18.33
C VAL A 125 13.16 -4.07 19.74
N ASP A 126 13.38 -4.92 20.72
CA ASP A 126 13.44 -4.54 22.11
C ASP A 126 14.64 -3.62 22.26
N VAL A 127 14.46 -2.39 21.82
CA VAL A 127 15.48 -1.39 22.06
C VAL A 127 15.36 -0.96 23.51
N VAL A 128 16.30 -1.42 24.26
CA VAL A 128 16.58 -0.98 25.61
C VAL A 128 16.73 0.54 25.61
N GLY A 129 15.80 1.24 26.19
CA GLY A 129 15.96 2.67 26.35
C GLY A 129 14.65 3.43 26.58
N GLY A 130 14.19 3.42 27.81
CA GLY A 130 13.07 4.24 28.23
C GLY A 130 11.74 3.50 28.13
N VAL A 131 11.39 2.86 29.22
CA VAL A 131 10.06 2.29 29.44
C VAL A 131 9.07 3.47 29.43
N VAL A 132 8.44 3.72 28.29
CA VAL A 132 7.20 4.48 28.32
C VAL A 132 6.19 3.51 28.89
N LEU A 133 5.94 3.68 30.20
CA LEU A 133 4.95 2.87 30.90
C LEU A 133 3.62 3.01 30.20
N GLY A 134 3.10 1.91 29.72
CA GLY A 134 1.76 1.86 29.15
C GLY A 134 0.71 2.01 30.26
N CYS A 135 -0.53 2.15 29.86
CA CYS A 135 -1.64 2.19 30.80
C CYS A 135 -2.03 0.77 31.24
N ASP A 136 -2.54 0.67 32.45
CA ASP A 136 -3.10 -0.58 33.00
C ASP A 136 -4.63 -0.63 32.85
N CYS A 137 -5.19 0.21 31.97
CA CYS A 137 -6.61 0.25 31.70
C CYS A 137 -7.06 -1.02 30.99
N ASP A 138 -8.21 -1.58 31.38
CA ASP A 138 -8.86 -2.64 30.61
C ASP A 138 -9.34 -2.11 29.25
N ARG A 139 -9.82 -0.86 29.23
CA ARG A 139 -10.27 -0.19 28.03
C ARG A 139 -10.09 1.33 28.21
N CYS A 140 -9.45 1.97 27.25
CA CYS A 140 -9.25 3.42 27.30
C CYS A 140 -10.41 4.12 26.59
N GLU A 141 -11.22 4.82 27.38
CA GLU A 141 -12.34 5.61 26.89
C GLU A 141 -12.09 7.09 27.21
N GLY A 142 -11.81 7.87 26.17
CA GLY A 142 -11.59 9.30 26.31
C GLY A 142 -10.19 9.70 26.78
N ARG A 143 -10.09 10.96 27.18
CA ARG A 143 -8.79 11.63 27.47
C ARG A 143 -8.20 11.35 28.86
N ASP A 144 -8.88 10.56 29.67
CA ASP A 144 -8.45 10.29 31.04
C ASP A 144 -7.34 9.24 31.13
N CYS A 145 -7.09 8.53 30.05
CA CYS A 145 -5.99 7.58 29.98
C CYS A 145 -4.64 8.29 29.83
N ALA A 146 -3.64 7.84 30.59
CA ALA A 146 -2.28 8.39 30.57
C ALA A 146 -1.65 8.36 29.15
N CYS A 147 -2.10 7.45 28.29
CA CYS A 147 -1.61 7.36 26.91
C CYS A 147 -2.16 8.47 25.99
N TRP A 148 -3.16 9.24 26.44
CA TRP A 148 -3.71 10.38 25.69
C TRP A 148 -2.91 11.69 25.92
N GLY A 149 -1.67 11.61 26.33
CA GLY A 149 -0.86 12.79 26.60
C GLY A 149 -0.34 13.50 25.34
N GLY A 150 -0.51 14.77 25.29
CA GLY A 150 0.00 15.89 24.48
C GLY A 150 0.71 15.73 23.13
N VAL A 151 1.30 14.61 22.81
CA VAL A 151 1.79 14.24 21.48
C VAL A 151 0.90 13.10 21.00
N VAL A 152 0.51 13.09 19.74
CA VAL A 152 -0.43 12.10 19.24
C VAL A 152 0.08 10.69 19.56
N SER A 153 -0.51 10.08 20.58
CA SER A 153 -0.05 8.82 21.13
C SER A 153 -1.21 7.82 21.24
N GLU A 154 -0.99 6.63 20.76
CA GLU A 154 -1.95 5.54 20.87
C GLU A 154 -1.45 4.50 21.86
N CYS A 155 -2.37 3.76 22.43
CA CYS A 155 -2.02 2.56 23.18
C CYS A 155 -1.31 1.56 22.27
N GLY A 156 -0.28 0.93 22.79
CA GLY A 156 0.55 0.01 22.03
C GLY A 156 0.83 -1.28 22.78
N PRO A 157 1.87 -2.03 22.37
CA PRO A 157 2.22 -3.29 23.02
C PRO A 157 2.53 -3.19 24.52
N GLY A 158 2.95 -2.00 24.97
CA GLY A 158 3.24 -1.78 26.39
C GLY A 158 2.03 -1.50 27.28
N CYS A 159 0.82 -1.49 26.71
CA CYS A 159 -0.43 -1.20 27.46
C CYS A 159 -1.17 -2.49 27.80
N GLY A 160 -1.85 -2.50 28.96
CA GLY A 160 -2.69 -3.61 29.39
C GLY A 160 -3.97 -3.77 28.56
N CYS A 161 -4.46 -2.67 27.94
CA CYS A 161 -5.68 -2.69 27.15
C CYS A 161 -5.57 -3.53 25.87
N GLY A 162 -6.66 -4.20 25.49
CA GLY A 162 -6.72 -5.06 24.31
C GLY A 162 -6.82 -4.30 22.98
N PRO A 163 -6.88 -5.03 21.87
CA PRO A 163 -6.94 -4.45 20.52
C PRO A 163 -8.20 -3.63 20.27
N GLU A 164 -9.26 -3.87 21.02
CA GLU A 164 -10.54 -3.15 20.90
C GLU A 164 -10.53 -1.78 21.62
N CYS A 165 -9.39 -1.39 22.18
CA CYS A 165 -9.24 -0.11 22.87
C CYS A 165 -9.55 1.07 21.94
N GLY A 166 -10.30 2.04 22.46
CA GLY A 166 -10.67 3.26 21.70
C GLY A 166 -9.48 4.09 21.27
N ASN A 167 -8.35 4.00 21.99
CA ASN A 167 -7.12 4.74 21.69
C ASN A 167 -6.15 3.92 20.82
N ARG A 168 -6.68 3.16 19.84
CA ARG A 168 -5.90 2.40 18.83
C ARG A 168 -6.45 2.62 17.41
N THR A 169 -6.94 3.81 17.14
CA THR A 169 -7.69 4.13 15.91
C THR A 169 -6.89 3.78 14.63
N SER A 170 -5.62 4.18 14.57
CA SER A 170 -4.82 3.96 13.37
C SER A 170 -4.28 2.53 13.25
N GLN A 171 -4.48 1.69 14.27
CA GLN A 171 -4.05 0.28 14.26
C GLN A 171 -5.11 -0.67 13.70
N ARG A 172 -6.32 -0.16 13.45
CA ARG A 172 -7.43 -0.97 12.90
C ARG A 172 -7.33 -1.19 11.39
N GLY A 173 -6.40 -0.51 10.73
CA GLY A 173 -6.25 -0.57 9.29
C GLY A 173 -7.18 0.40 8.55
N VAL A 174 -7.33 0.18 7.25
CA VAL A 174 -8.11 1.05 6.37
C VAL A 174 -9.60 0.75 6.51
N GLU A 175 -10.31 1.57 7.26
CA GLU A 175 -11.76 1.42 7.53
C GLU A 175 -12.63 2.33 6.65
N VAL A 176 -12.05 3.07 5.70
CA VAL A 176 -12.77 3.90 4.73
C VAL A 176 -12.66 3.27 3.35
N ARG A 177 -13.74 3.35 2.56
CA ARG A 177 -13.69 2.83 1.19
C ARG A 177 -12.81 3.72 0.33
N LEU A 178 -11.82 3.09 -0.32
CA LEU A 178 -10.85 3.74 -1.20
C LEU A 178 -10.80 3.00 -2.53
N LYS A 179 -10.33 3.68 -3.58
CA LYS A 179 -10.03 3.06 -4.88
C LYS A 179 -8.77 3.68 -5.47
N ILE A 180 -8.04 2.88 -6.23
CA ILE A 180 -6.82 3.32 -6.90
C ILE A 180 -7.15 3.47 -8.39
N VAL A 181 -6.97 4.68 -8.93
CA VAL A 181 -7.35 5.01 -10.31
C VAL A 181 -6.10 5.38 -11.10
N ARG A 182 -6.01 4.89 -12.34
CA ARG A 182 -4.91 5.24 -13.24
C ARG A 182 -5.20 6.56 -13.93
N ASP A 183 -4.31 7.53 -13.76
CA ASP A 183 -4.33 8.83 -14.44
C ASP A 183 -3.24 8.85 -15.51
N GLU A 184 -3.50 9.53 -16.63
CA GLU A 184 -2.58 9.60 -17.78
C GLU A 184 -1.25 10.30 -17.43
N LYS A 185 -1.29 11.30 -16.56
CA LYS A 185 -0.14 12.16 -16.24
C LYS A 185 0.51 11.84 -14.90
N LYS A 186 -0.31 11.57 -13.88
CA LYS A 186 0.15 11.33 -12.50
C LYS A 186 0.51 9.86 -12.23
N GLY A 187 0.04 8.94 -13.07
CA GLY A 187 0.16 7.52 -12.80
C GLY A 187 -0.99 7.00 -11.94
N TRP A 188 -0.71 6.21 -10.93
CA TRP A 188 -1.73 5.68 -10.03
C TRP A 188 -2.03 6.68 -8.91
N CYS A 189 -3.30 6.93 -8.67
CA CYS A 189 -3.81 7.92 -7.71
C CYS A 189 -4.80 7.25 -6.75
N LEU A 190 -4.78 7.63 -5.48
CA LEU A 190 -5.73 7.13 -4.47
C LEU A 190 -6.92 8.09 -4.38
N PHE A 191 -8.13 7.53 -4.42
CA PHE A 191 -9.38 8.29 -4.36
C PHE A 191 -10.25 7.80 -3.21
N ALA A 192 -11.02 8.70 -2.63
CA ALA A 192 -12.11 8.36 -1.73
C ALA A 192 -13.24 7.68 -2.51
N ASP A 193 -13.73 6.54 -2.03
CA ASP A 193 -14.87 5.82 -2.61
C ASP A 193 -16.09 5.90 -1.67
N GLN A 194 -16.09 6.90 -0.81
CA GLN A 194 -17.17 7.34 0.07
C GLN A 194 -16.86 8.74 0.56
N ALA A 195 -17.82 9.43 1.15
CA ALA A 195 -17.55 10.65 1.91
C ALA A 195 -16.71 10.33 3.15
N ILE A 196 -15.68 11.16 3.43
CA ILE A 196 -14.79 11.01 4.59
C ILE A 196 -14.82 12.32 5.38
N GLU A 197 -15.22 12.25 6.64
CA GLU A 197 -15.31 13.42 7.50
C GLU A 197 -13.92 13.90 7.93
N LYS A 198 -13.79 15.20 8.14
CA LYS A 198 -12.60 15.83 8.71
C LYS A 198 -12.18 15.13 10.01
N GLY A 199 -10.88 14.87 10.15
CA GLY A 199 -10.30 14.21 11.31
C GLY A 199 -10.32 12.69 11.25
N ARG A 200 -11.00 12.10 10.25
CA ARG A 200 -11.04 10.63 10.11
C ARG A 200 -9.67 10.10 9.69
N PHE A 201 -9.23 9.01 10.32
CA PHE A 201 -8.05 8.26 9.88
C PHE A 201 -8.32 7.63 8.51
N VAL A 202 -7.34 7.73 7.61
CA VAL A 202 -7.44 7.20 6.24
C VAL A 202 -6.56 5.97 6.08
N CYS A 203 -5.25 6.13 6.27
CA CYS A 203 -4.29 5.02 6.19
C CYS A 203 -2.93 5.44 6.77
N GLU A 204 -2.07 4.48 7.04
CA GLU A 204 -0.64 4.69 7.28
C GLU A 204 0.07 4.87 5.93
N TYR A 205 1.18 5.60 5.86
CA TYR A 205 2.16 5.48 4.79
C TYR A 205 3.11 4.36 5.19
N ALA A 206 2.79 3.16 4.77
CA ALA A 206 3.55 1.97 5.15
C ALA A 206 4.57 1.60 4.08
N GLY A 207 5.74 1.17 4.52
CA GLY A 207 6.85 0.74 3.69
C GLY A 207 8.01 0.25 4.54
N GLU A 208 9.19 0.19 3.94
CA GLU A 208 10.41 -0.20 4.63
C GLU A 208 11.05 1.03 5.29
N PHE A 209 11.29 0.97 6.60
CA PHE A 209 12.09 1.99 7.26
C PHE A 209 13.56 1.84 6.84
N LEU A 210 14.15 2.93 6.38
CA LEU A 210 15.53 2.96 5.90
C LEU A 210 16.38 3.92 6.72
N THR A 211 17.65 3.55 6.93
CA THR A 211 18.65 4.52 7.36
C THR A 211 18.86 5.57 6.27
N THR A 212 19.40 6.70 6.62
CA THR A 212 19.71 7.76 5.65
C THR A 212 20.69 7.26 4.58
N LYS A 213 21.63 6.40 4.97
CA LYS A 213 22.60 5.82 4.04
C LYS A 213 21.89 4.92 2.99
N GLU A 214 21.02 4.03 3.44
CA GLU A 214 20.24 3.15 2.55
C GLU A 214 19.30 3.94 1.64
N ALA A 215 18.61 4.94 2.19
CA ALA A 215 17.70 5.78 1.41
C ALA A 215 18.45 6.49 0.26
N ARG A 216 19.68 6.96 0.51
CA ARG A 216 20.52 7.56 -0.54
C ARG A 216 20.90 6.58 -1.62
N VAL A 217 21.29 5.36 -1.24
CA VAL A 217 21.65 4.31 -2.20
C VAL A 217 20.43 3.97 -3.08
N ARG A 218 19.29 3.68 -2.46
CA ARG A 218 18.07 3.35 -3.21
C ARG A 218 17.59 4.51 -4.08
N GLN A 219 17.65 5.74 -3.59
CA GLN A 219 17.24 6.91 -4.38
C GLN A 219 18.07 7.02 -5.65
N LYS A 220 19.39 6.82 -5.57
CA LYS A 220 20.27 6.85 -6.74
C LYS A 220 19.88 5.76 -7.75
N GLU A 221 19.65 4.53 -7.29
CA GLU A 221 19.19 3.43 -8.15
C GLU A 221 17.86 3.76 -8.83
N TYR A 222 16.92 4.33 -8.07
CA TYR A 222 15.60 4.69 -8.59
C TYR A 222 15.67 5.85 -9.59
N ASP A 223 16.56 6.82 -9.37
CA ASP A 223 16.78 7.91 -10.33
C ASP A 223 17.31 7.37 -11.67
N GLU A 224 18.22 6.41 -11.63
CA GLU A 224 18.74 5.71 -12.82
C GLU A 224 17.65 4.93 -13.56
N LEU A 225 16.79 4.23 -12.81
CA LEU A 225 15.66 3.48 -13.38
C LEU A 225 14.59 4.43 -13.95
N ALA A 226 14.36 5.57 -13.32
CA ALA A 226 13.41 6.58 -13.80
C ALA A 226 13.83 7.11 -15.19
N LEU A 227 15.11 7.39 -15.36
CA LEU A 227 15.66 7.87 -16.64
C LEU A 227 15.53 6.83 -17.76
N SER A 228 15.67 5.55 -17.44
CA SER A 228 15.73 4.49 -18.46
C SER A 228 14.36 3.86 -18.76
N ARG A 229 13.43 3.84 -17.82
CA ARG A 229 12.20 3.04 -17.92
C ARG A 229 10.93 3.72 -17.43
N GLY A 230 10.99 5.02 -17.13
CA GLY A 230 9.83 5.73 -16.58
C GLY A 230 9.38 5.20 -15.21
N PHE A 231 10.32 4.71 -14.43
CA PHE A 231 10.07 4.15 -13.09
C PHE A 231 9.75 5.27 -12.11
N SER A 232 8.79 5.04 -11.22
CA SER A 232 8.44 5.97 -10.14
C SER A 232 8.72 5.34 -8.79
N SER A 233 9.55 6.00 -8.00
CA SER A 233 9.83 5.57 -6.62
C SER A 233 8.75 6.10 -5.66
N ALA A 234 8.64 5.46 -4.51
CA ALA A 234 7.72 5.86 -3.44
C ALA A 234 8.49 5.98 -2.11
N ILE A 235 9.64 6.66 -2.16
CA ILE A 235 10.39 7.02 -0.95
C ILE A 235 9.84 8.33 -0.40
N LEU A 236 9.46 8.32 0.87
CA LEU A 236 9.01 9.51 1.59
C LEU A 236 9.97 9.79 2.74
N VAL A 237 10.41 11.04 2.83
CA VAL A 237 11.30 11.51 3.92
C VAL A 237 10.49 12.43 4.82
N VAL A 238 10.39 12.08 6.08
CA VAL A 238 9.68 12.88 7.09
C VAL A 238 10.71 13.43 8.09
N ARG A 239 10.57 14.70 8.41
CA ARG A 239 11.39 15.37 9.42
C ARG A 239 10.52 15.84 10.56
N GLU A 240 10.84 15.41 11.75
CA GLU A 240 10.19 15.86 12.98
C GLU A 240 11.19 16.64 13.82
N HIS A 241 10.93 17.93 14.00
CA HIS A 241 11.73 18.74 14.90
C HIS A 241 11.32 18.43 16.35
N LEU A 242 12.28 17.99 17.13
CA LEU A 242 12.03 17.66 18.54
C LEU A 242 11.73 18.94 19.33
N PRO A 243 10.95 18.84 20.43
CA PRO A 243 10.56 20.02 21.22
C PRO A 243 11.73 20.86 21.73
N SER A 244 12.90 20.25 21.90
CA SER A 244 14.11 20.98 22.29
C SER A 244 14.59 22.01 21.25
N GLY A 245 14.13 21.91 20.01
CA GLY A 245 14.59 22.72 18.87
C GLY A 245 16.01 22.40 18.41
N LYS A 246 16.73 21.53 19.12
CA LYS A 246 18.16 21.24 18.87
C LYS A 246 18.40 19.97 18.04
N ALA A 247 17.36 19.19 17.81
CA ALA A 247 17.47 17.93 17.07
C ALA A 247 16.26 17.70 16.18
N CYS A 248 16.50 16.99 15.09
CA CYS A 248 15.48 16.63 14.11
C CYS A 248 15.54 15.10 13.87
N LEU A 249 14.43 14.44 14.12
CA LEU A 249 14.28 13.03 13.76
C LEU A 249 13.98 12.95 12.28
N ARG A 250 14.83 12.24 11.55
CA ARG A 250 14.60 11.96 10.13
C ARG A 250 14.17 10.50 9.94
N ILE A 251 13.03 10.31 9.33
CA ILE A 251 12.46 9.00 9.04
C ILE A 251 12.37 8.87 7.52
N ASN A 252 12.95 7.81 6.98
CA ASN A 252 12.87 7.49 5.55
C ASN A 252 12.02 6.22 5.42
N ILE A 253 10.94 6.29 4.64
CA ILE A 253 10.04 5.17 4.39
C ILE A 253 10.02 4.91 2.89
N ASP A 254 10.37 3.69 2.50
CA ASP A 254 10.36 3.27 1.10
C ASP A 254 9.18 2.33 0.84
N ALA A 255 8.17 2.82 0.17
CA ALA A 255 6.99 2.05 -0.24
C ALA A 255 7.07 1.57 -1.70
N THR A 256 8.26 1.59 -2.30
CA THR A 256 8.44 1.27 -3.73
C THR A 256 8.19 -0.21 -4.02
N LYS A 257 8.81 -1.10 -3.26
CA LYS A 257 8.68 -2.55 -3.43
C LYS A 257 7.70 -3.16 -2.44
N VAL A 258 7.75 -2.70 -1.20
CA VAL A 258 6.90 -3.16 -0.09
C VAL A 258 6.19 -1.93 0.48
N GLY A 259 4.86 -1.95 0.53
CA GLY A 259 4.12 -0.79 1.02
C GLY A 259 2.62 -1.07 1.11
N ASN A 260 1.84 -0.01 1.25
CA ASN A 260 0.38 -0.11 1.25
C ASN A 260 -0.25 0.90 0.29
N VAL A 261 -1.54 1.15 0.43
CA VAL A 261 -2.30 2.06 -0.44
C VAL A 261 -1.81 3.51 -0.32
N GLY A 262 -1.19 3.88 0.79
CA GLY A 262 -0.63 5.23 1.00
C GLY A 262 0.37 5.66 -0.06
N ARG A 263 1.06 4.69 -0.71
CA ARG A 263 2.01 4.98 -1.78
C ARG A 263 1.38 5.62 -3.03
N PHE A 264 0.07 5.57 -3.15
CA PHE A 264 -0.69 6.14 -4.28
C PHE A 264 -1.28 7.51 -3.96
N ILE A 265 -0.98 8.08 -2.78
CA ILE A 265 -1.41 9.44 -2.42
C ILE A 265 -0.43 10.43 -3.07
N ASN A 266 -0.92 11.26 -3.97
CA ASN A 266 -0.11 12.18 -4.74
C ASN A 266 0.11 13.52 -4.02
N HIS A 267 1.08 14.29 -4.54
CA HIS A 267 1.39 15.62 -4.05
C HIS A 267 0.32 16.64 -4.47
N SER A 268 0.03 17.57 -3.57
CA SER A 268 -0.68 18.80 -3.92
C SER A 268 0.05 20.01 -3.34
N CYS A 269 0.27 21.04 -4.19
CA CYS A 269 0.98 22.24 -3.82
C CYS A 269 0.22 23.13 -2.84
N ASP A 270 -1.10 22.97 -2.76
CA ASP A 270 -1.96 23.71 -1.80
C ASP A 270 -2.10 22.98 -0.44
N GLY A 271 -1.38 21.86 -0.27
CA GLY A 271 -1.47 21.04 0.93
C GLY A 271 -2.41 19.86 0.82
N GLY A 272 -3.34 19.86 -0.14
CA GLY A 272 -4.28 18.76 -0.39
C GLY A 272 -5.42 18.67 0.63
N ASN A 273 -5.93 17.45 0.79
CA ASN A 273 -7.06 17.16 1.70
C ASN A 273 -6.68 16.19 2.83
N LEU A 274 -5.39 15.85 2.94
CA LEU A 274 -4.88 15.00 4.01
C LEU A 274 -3.80 15.73 4.82
N SER A 275 -3.84 15.56 6.15
CA SER A 275 -2.76 15.95 7.05
C SER A 275 -1.94 14.72 7.42
N THR A 276 -0.63 14.91 7.52
CA THR A 276 0.31 13.88 7.98
C THR A 276 0.52 14.00 9.48
N VAL A 277 0.44 12.90 10.19
CA VAL A 277 0.64 12.85 11.64
C VAL A 277 1.59 11.70 11.97
N LEU A 278 2.62 11.98 12.76
CA LEU A 278 3.47 10.94 13.33
C LEU A 278 2.80 10.39 14.60
N VAL A 279 2.19 9.23 14.46
CA VAL A 279 1.48 8.56 15.57
C VAL A 279 2.46 7.64 16.30
N ARG A 280 2.63 7.87 17.60
CA ARG A 280 3.42 7.03 18.48
C ARG A 280 2.52 6.04 19.18
N SER A 281 2.98 4.81 19.32
CA SER A 281 2.28 3.79 20.11
C SER A 281 3.17 3.38 21.28
N THR A 282 2.59 3.23 22.45
CA THR A 282 3.32 2.87 23.67
C THR A 282 4.03 1.53 23.49
N GLY A 283 5.34 1.51 23.71
CA GLY A 283 6.16 0.32 23.51
C GLY A 283 6.68 0.13 22.08
N ALA A 284 6.35 1.06 21.15
CA ALA A 284 6.90 1.03 19.80
C ALA A 284 8.09 1.99 19.68
N LEU A 285 9.14 1.54 19.02
CA LEU A 285 10.37 2.33 18.85
C LEU A 285 10.19 3.51 17.90
N LEU A 286 9.54 3.25 16.75
CA LEU A 286 9.40 4.25 15.70
C LEU A 286 7.93 4.70 15.58
N PRO A 287 7.71 5.99 15.31
CA PRO A 287 6.36 6.45 15.03
C PRO A 287 5.90 5.97 13.65
N ARG A 288 4.60 5.84 13.49
CA ARG A 288 3.97 5.54 12.20
C ARG A 288 3.53 6.85 11.54
N LEU A 289 3.77 6.99 10.25
CA LEU A 289 3.28 8.14 9.48
C LEU A 289 1.85 7.86 9.03
N CYS A 290 0.90 8.56 9.59
CA CYS A 290 -0.53 8.34 9.36
C CYS A 290 -1.17 9.54 8.65
N PHE A 291 -2.12 9.26 7.79
CA PHE A 291 -2.92 10.28 7.09
C PHE A 291 -4.30 10.39 7.73
N PHE A 292 -4.69 11.63 7.99
CA PHE A 292 -6.02 11.99 8.48
C PHE A 292 -6.62 13.02 7.53
N ALA A 293 -7.94 12.96 7.32
CA ALA A 293 -8.64 13.96 6.51
C ALA A 293 -8.51 15.35 7.17
N SER A 294 -7.93 16.32 6.45
CA SER A 294 -7.74 17.69 6.96
C SER A 294 -9.00 18.55 6.79
N LYS A 295 -9.92 18.10 5.95
CA LYS A 295 -11.23 18.70 5.67
C LYS A 295 -12.19 17.57 5.28
N ASP A 296 -13.48 17.87 5.16
CA ASP A 296 -14.43 16.89 4.63
C ASP A 296 -14.07 16.59 3.17
N ILE A 297 -14.05 15.31 2.81
CA ILE A 297 -13.67 14.81 1.49
C ILE A 297 -14.91 14.12 0.88
N ARG A 298 -15.25 14.50 -0.33
CA ARG A 298 -16.40 13.90 -1.03
C ARG A 298 -16.01 12.59 -1.68
N GLU A 299 -17.00 11.74 -1.88
CA GLU A 299 -16.82 10.55 -2.71
C GLU A 299 -16.35 10.97 -4.11
N GLY A 300 -15.34 10.29 -4.62
CA GLY A 300 -14.74 10.59 -5.92
C GLY A 300 -13.64 11.63 -5.90
N GLU A 301 -13.29 12.22 -4.74
CA GLU A 301 -12.14 13.14 -4.66
C GLU A 301 -10.82 12.37 -4.57
N GLU A 302 -9.81 12.86 -5.29
CA GLU A 302 -8.43 12.37 -5.16
C GLU A 302 -7.87 12.75 -3.79
N LEU A 303 -7.22 11.80 -3.14
CA LEU A 303 -6.52 12.02 -1.87
C LEU A 303 -5.11 12.53 -2.14
N SER A 304 -4.74 13.62 -1.48
CA SER A 304 -3.44 14.28 -1.71
C SER A 304 -2.95 15.00 -0.47
N PHE A 305 -1.64 15.21 -0.41
CA PHE A 305 -1.00 15.97 0.67
C PHE A 305 0.23 16.69 0.14
N SER A 306 0.80 17.60 0.93
CA SER A 306 2.08 18.23 0.59
C SER A 306 3.25 17.28 0.90
N TYR A 307 4.11 17.02 -0.08
CA TYR A 307 5.32 16.20 0.12
C TYR A 307 6.39 16.92 0.97
N GLY A 308 6.12 18.13 1.40
CA GLY A 308 7.01 18.90 2.28
C GLY A 308 7.52 20.20 1.63
N GLU A 309 8.56 20.77 2.23
CA GLU A 309 9.15 22.01 1.74
C GLU A 309 9.69 21.86 0.31
N ILE A 310 9.39 22.86 -0.49
CA ILE A 310 9.72 22.84 -1.90
C ILE A 310 11.20 23.13 -2.09
N ARG A 311 11.95 22.13 -2.43
CA ARG A 311 13.28 22.28 -3.01
C ARG A 311 13.14 21.93 -4.48
N LEU A 312 13.15 22.93 -5.32
CA LEU A 312 12.99 22.75 -6.75
C LEU A 312 14.34 22.33 -7.37
N ARG A 313 14.36 21.19 -8.01
CA ARG A 313 15.46 20.80 -8.88
C ARG A 313 15.16 21.31 -10.30
N SER A 314 16.15 21.83 -10.99
CA SER A 314 15.99 22.28 -12.38
C SER A 314 15.46 21.16 -13.31
N ASN A 315 15.74 19.91 -13.00
CA ASN A 315 15.30 18.74 -13.75
C ASN A 315 14.29 17.89 -12.96
N GLY A 316 13.46 18.55 -12.11
CA GLY A 316 12.43 17.85 -11.31
C GLY A 316 11.27 17.34 -12.17
N LEU A 317 10.54 16.36 -11.66
CA LEU A 317 9.35 15.84 -12.32
C LEU A 317 8.24 16.89 -12.34
N GLN A 318 7.49 16.93 -13.43
CA GLN A 318 6.38 17.89 -13.58
C GLN A 318 5.27 17.60 -12.58
N CYS A 319 4.76 18.65 -11.94
CA CYS A 319 3.61 18.56 -11.03
C CYS A 319 2.31 18.77 -11.79
N TYR A 320 1.36 17.87 -11.59
CA TYR A 320 0.02 17.92 -12.19
C TYR A 320 -1.08 18.02 -11.13
N CYS A 321 -0.78 18.64 -9.96
CA CYS A 321 -1.75 18.68 -8.86
C CYS A 321 -3.01 19.51 -9.17
N GLY A 322 -2.93 20.45 -10.11
CA GLY A 322 -4.06 21.30 -10.50
C GLY A 322 -4.36 22.46 -9.53
N ALA A 323 -3.58 22.61 -8.47
CA ALA A 323 -3.76 23.71 -7.51
C ALA A 323 -3.46 25.06 -8.16
N SER A 324 -4.19 26.10 -7.77
CA SER A 324 -3.99 27.47 -8.29
C SER A 324 -2.61 28.03 -7.99
N ASN A 325 -1.98 27.58 -6.91
CA ASN A 325 -0.63 27.95 -6.49
C ASN A 325 0.42 26.89 -6.90
N CYS A 326 0.14 26.09 -7.92
CA CYS A 326 1.05 25.00 -8.34
C CYS A 326 2.39 25.56 -8.82
N PHE A 327 3.48 24.99 -8.31
CA PHE A 327 4.85 25.38 -8.67
C PHE A 327 5.34 24.76 -9.99
N GLY A 328 4.52 23.88 -10.61
CA GLY A 328 4.84 23.22 -11.88
C GLY A 328 5.81 22.05 -11.77
N ILE A 329 6.51 21.92 -10.66
CA ILE A 329 7.53 20.89 -10.42
C ILE A 329 7.24 20.22 -9.06
N LEU A 330 7.41 18.91 -8.99
CA LEU A 330 7.25 18.17 -7.74
C LEU A 330 8.41 18.50 -6.77
N PRO A 331 8.10 18.64 -5.47
CA PRO A 331 9.16 18.78 -4.46
C PRO A 331 10.11 17.59 -4.53
N SER A 332 11.40 17.83 -4.40
CA SER A 332 12.40 16.77 -4.35
C SER A 332 13.20 16.87 -3.05
N GLU A 333 13.38 15.74 -2.39
CA GLU A 333 14.28 15.64 -1.26
C GLU A 333 15.68 15.25 -1.77
N LEU A 334 16.68 15.96 -1.28
CA LEU A 334 18.05 15.51 -1.35
C LEU A 334 18.25 14.54 -0.18
N THR A 335 18.22 13.26 -0.47
CA THR A 335 18.47 12.23 0.54
C THR A 335 19.94 12.21 0.99
#